data_6086676bfec4b7ed0b3f8efbe7174064
#
_entry.id   6086676bfec4b7ed0b3f8efbe7174064
#
_cell.length_a   1.000
_cell.length_b   1.000
_cell.length_c   1.000
_cell.angle_alpha   90.00
_cell.angle_beta   90.00
_cell.angle_gamma   90.00
#
_symmetry.space_group_name_H-M   'P 1'
#
loop_
_entity.id
_entity.type
_entity.pdbx_description
1 polymer ?
#
loop_
_entity_poly.entity_id
_entity_poly.type
_entity_poly.pdbx_seq_one_letter_code
_entity_poly.pdbx_strand_id
1 'polypeptide(L)'
;MNKKLILPGVLVLSGLVLRFFFTGVGYIAYAMFFAAALIAIMRFCKRAWIKRTVCILTALGLVYLIAIEVPIVGAASGDGDREYDYIIVLGAAVHGDTPSLSLVERMSAARDYMQTHPQTIAIVSGGQGSDENISEAEAMTAWLTDKGIDKSRIIAEDKATSTLENLENSFNIIRQRGDDPNDSCAVVTSEYHIYRAKLLAQSLDVSVGSVAAH
;
A
#
# COMPACT_ATOMS: atom_id res chain seq x y z
N MET A 1 -42.11 12.57 -16.34
CA MET A 1 -40.67 12.65 -15.99
C MET A 1 -39.84 12.32 -17.23
N ASN A 2 -38.92 13.18 -17.62
CA ASN A 2 -38.16 12.98 -18.89
C ASN A 2 -37.21 11.75 -18.71
N LYS A 3 -37.50 10.66 -19.45
CA LYS A 3 -36.74 9.39 -19.39
C LYS A 3 -35.20 9.60 -19.50
N LYS A 4 -34.78 10.71 -20.13
CA LYS A 4 -33.35 11.07 -20.24
C LYS A 4 -32.67 11.48 -18.91
N LEU A 5 -33.44 11.87 -17.89
CA LEU A 5 -32.96 12.33 -16.59
C LEU A 5 -32.94 11.22 -15.53
N ILE A 6 -33.61 10.09 -15.78
CA ILE A 6 -33.76 9.03 -14.77
C ILE A 6 -32.39 8.49 -14.37
N LEU A 7 -31.59 8.05 -15.30
CA LEU A 7 -30.29 7.42 -14.99
C LEU A 7 -29.29 8.38 -14.32
N PRO A 8 -29.04 9.60 -14.82
CA PRO A 8 -28.23 10.58 -14.10
C PRO A 8 -28.76 10.90 -12.70
N GLY A 9 -30.08 11.04 -12.55
CA GLY A 9 -30.71 11.30 -11.27
C GLY A 9 -30.53 10.18 -10.26
N VAL A 10 -30.66 8.93 -10.67
CA VAL A 10 -30.39 7.74 -9.81
C VAL A 10 -28.94 7.74 -9.37
N LEU A 11 -27.98 7.95 -10.29
CA LEU A 11 -26.55 7.98 -9.94
C LEU A 11 -26.22 9.09 -8.94
N VAL A 12 -26.78 10.29 -9.12
CA VAL A 12 -26.59 11.38 -8.15
C VAL A 12 -27.18 11.03 -6.78
N LEU A 13 -28.42 10.52 -6.75
CA LEU A 13 -29.06 10.16 -5.49
C LEU A 13 -28.30 9.05 -4.76
N SER A 14 -27.91 8.00 -5.46
CA SER A 14 -27.11 6.90 -4.88
C SER A 14 -25.75 7.40 -4.40
N GLY A 15 -25.08 8.27 -5.17
CA GLY A 15 -23.82 8.88 -4.75
C GLY A 15 -23.96 9.74 -3.48
N LEU A 16 -25.06 10.48 -3.33
CA LEU A 16 -25.37 11.23 -2.11
C LEU A 16 -25.57 10.30 -0.90
N VAL A 17 -26.34 9.22 -1.08
CA VAL A 17 -26.52 8.21 -0.03
C VAL A 17 -25.18 7.64 0.42
N LEU A 18 -24.35 7.20 -0.52
CA LEU A 18 -23.00 6.66 -0.19
C LEU A 18 -22.14 7.71 0.51
N ARG A 19 -22.17 8.97 0.08
CA ARG A 19 -21.32 10.04 0.63
C ARG A 19 -21.69 10.41 2.07
N PHE A 20 -22.99 10.39 2.42
CA PHE A 20 -23.47 10.86 3.73
C PHE A 20 -23.71 9.75 4.74
N PHE A 21 -24.02 8.54 4.31
CA PHE A 21 -24.37 7.43 5.20
C PHE A 21 -23.29 6.37 5.37
N PHE A 22 -22.24 6.40 4.51
CA PHE A 22 -21.16 5.39 4.57
C PHE A 22 -19.80 6.09 4.61
N THR A 23 -18.99 5.73 5.62
CA THR A 23 -17.59 6.17 5.72
C THR A 23 -16.70 5.26 4.88
N GLY A 24 -15.60 5.81 4.34
CA GLY A 24 -14.61 5.04 3.56
C GLY A 24 -14.96 4.81 2.07
N VAL A 25 -16.21 5.00 1.64
CA VAL A 25 -16.65 4.75 0.25
C VAL A 25 -16.85 6.04 -0.57
N GLY A 26 -16.33 7.16 -0.11
CA GLY A 26 -16.52 8.47 -0.76
C GLY A 26 -16.05 8.49 -2.23
N TYR A 27 -14.99 7.74 -2.57
CA TYR A 27 -14.48 7.64 -3.94
C TYR A 27 -15.52 7.03 -4.91
N ILE A 28 -16.35 6.07 -4.47
CA ILE A 28 -17.44 5.50 -5.27
C ILE A 28 -18.49 6.58 -5.55
N ALA A 29 -18.83 7.39 -4.55
CA ALA A 29 -19.77 8.49 -4.73
C ALA A 29 -19.28 9.50 -5.79
N TYR A 30 -18.00 9.88 -5.76
CA TYR A 30 -17.41 10.77 -6.78
C TYR A 30 -17.40 10.13 -8.17
N ALA A 31 -17.12 8.84 -8.29
CA ALA A 31 -17.22 8.12 -9.57
C ALA A 31 -18.65 8.13 -10.12
N MET A 32 -19.66 7.98 -9.26
CA MET A 32 -21.08 8.07 -9.64
C MET A 32 -21.46 9.47 -10.09
N PHE A 33 -21.00 10.53 -9.41
CA PHE A 33 -21.24 11.91 -9.82
C PHE A 33 -20.59 12.22 -11.18
N PHE A 34 -19.35 11.74 -11.39
CA PHE A 34 -18.66 11.87 -12.67
C PHE A 34 -19.41 11.15 -13.80
N ALA A 35 -19.84 9.91 -13.58
CA ALA A 35 -20.64 9.16 -14.54
C ALA A 35 -21.97 9.88 -14.87
N ALA A 36 -22.66 10.42 -13.86
CA ALA A 36 -23.89 11.19 -14.06
C ALA A 36 -23.65 12.44 -14.93
N ALA A 37 -22.56 13.17 -14.67
CA ALA A 37 -22.17 14.35 -15.45
C ALA A 37 -21.83 14.00 -16.90
N LEU A 38 -21.07 12.92 -17.13
CA LEU A 38 -20.77 12.42 -18.48
C LEU A 38 -22.05 12.08 -19.26
N ILE A 39 -22.97 11.32 -18.64
CA ILE A 39 -24.24 10.94 -19.27
C ILE A 39 -25.06 12.19 -19.58
N ALA A 40 -25.10 13.18 -18.67
CA ALA A 40 -25.81 14.43 -18.91
C ALA A 40 -25.20 15.20 -20.11
N ILE A 41 -23.89 15.36 -20.17
CA ILE A 41 -23.19 16.01 -21.27
C ILE A 41 -23.50 15.30 -22.60
N MET A 42 -23.38 13.97 -22.64
CA MET A 42 -23.63 13.19 -23.85
C MET A 42 -25.07 13.27 -24.33
N ARG A 43 -26.04 13.45 -23.41
CA ARG A 43 -27.48 13.49 -23.75
C ARG A 43 -28.01 14.89 -24.07
N PHE A 44 -27.50 15.92 -23.37
CA PHE A 44 -28.07 17.28 -23.48
C PHE A 44 -27.21 18.26 -24.27
N CYS A 45 -25.87 18.07 -24.31
CA CYS A 45 -25.03 18.93 -25.14
C CYS A 45 -25.28 18.69 -26.63
N LYS A 46 -25.64 19.77 -27.36
CA LYS A 46 -25.85 19.71 -28.79
C LYS A 46 -24.57 19.92 -29.62
N ARG A 47 -23.50 20.45 -28.99
CA ARG A 47 -22.23 20.77 -29.66
C ARG A 47 -21.35 19.52 -29.77
N ALA A 48 -21.12 19.06 -30.98
CA ALA A 48 -20.36 17.84 -31.27
C ALA A 48 -18.90 17.94 -30.79
N TRP A 49 -18.29 19.12 -30.92
CA TRP A 49 -16.90 19.33 -30.46
C TRP A 49 -16.76 19.12 -28.95
N ILE A 50 -17.72 19.61 -28.14
CA ILE A 50 -17.69 19.39 -26.68
C ILE A 50 -17.75 17.90 -26.35
N LYS A 51 -18.65 17.14 -27.01
CA LYS A 51 -18.73 15.69 -26.81
C LYS A 51 -17.43 15.00 -27.14
N ARG A 52 -16.81 15.34 -28.30
CA ARG A 52 -15.51 14.77 -28.70
C ARG A 52 -14.42 15.07 -27.68
N THR A 53 -14.31 16.32 -27.24
CA THR A 53 -13.32 16.73 -26.22
C THR A 53 -13.51 15.94 -24.92
N VAL A 54 -14.75 15.84 -24.42
CA VAL A 54 -15.06 15.07 -23.19
C VAL A 54 -14.70 13.58 -23.38
N CYS A 55 -15.04 12.96 -24.50
CA CYS A 55 -14.65 11.58 -24.77
C CYS A 55 -13.13 11.38 -24.80
N ILE A 56 -12.40 12.30 -25.47
CA ILE A 56 -10.93 12.23 -25.53
C ILE A 56 -10.33 12.38 -24.13
N LEU A 57 -10.76 13.36 -23.35
CA LEU A 57 -10.25 13.56 -21.99
C LEU A 57 -10.57 12.37 -21.05
N THR A 58 -11.76 11.80 -21.19
CA THR A 58 -12.14 10.59 -20.42
C THR A 58 -11.27 9.40 -20.84
N ALA A 59 -11.05 9.19 -22.14
CA ALA A 59 -10.19 8.12 -22.63
C ALA A 59 -8.74 8.28 -22.14
N LEU A 60 -8.19 9.50 -22.22
CA LEU A 60 -6.84 9.79 -21.70
C LEU A 60 -6.75 9.54 -20.18
N GLY A 61 -7.78 9.95 -19.42
CA GLY A 61 -7.86 9.68 -17.99
C GLY A 61 -7.90 8.18 -17.67
N LEU A 62 -8.65 7.39 -18.43
CA LEU A 62 -8.69 5.94 -18.27
C LEU A 62 -7.34 5.29 -18.61
N VAL A 63 -6.70 5.70 -19.71
CA VAL A 63 -5.36 5.20 -20.06
C VAL A 63 -4.36 5.53 -18.96
N TYR A 64 -4.40 6.74 -18.40
CA TYR A 64 -3.54 7.15 -17.29
C TYR A 64 -3.77 6.29 -16.04
N LEU A 65 -5.04 6.04 -15.67
CA LEU A 65 -5.38 5.16 -14.54
C LEU A 65 -4.86 3.74 -14.77
N ILE A 66 -5.09 3.16 -15.96
CA ILE A 66 -4.60 1.83 -16.30
C ILE A 66 -3.06 1.78 -16.23
N ALA A 67 -2.37 2.80 -16.72
CA ALA A 67 -0.91 2.87 -16.68
C ALA A 67 -0.34 2.90 -15.25
N ILE A 68 -1.09 3.42 -14.28
CA ILE A 68 -0.72 3.41 -12.85
C ILE A 68 -1.11 2.09 -12.19
N GLU A 69 -2.32 1.60 -12.41
CA GLU A 69 -2.86 0.43 -11.72
C GLU A 69 -2.20 -0.89 -12.16
N VAL A 70 -1.87 -1.04 -13.45
CA VAL A 70 -1.28 -2.28 -13.96
C VAL A 70 0.03 -2.66 -13.25
N PRO A 71 1.02 -1.75 -13.06
CA PRO A 71 2.22 -2.07 -12.29
C PRO A 71 1.94 -2.39 -10.81
N ILE A 72 0.98 -1.69 -10.19
CA ILE A 72 0.62 -1.90 -8.78
C ILE A 72 0.02 -3.30 -8.61
N VAL A 73 -0.98 -3.65 -9.42
CA VAL A 73 -1.61 -4.97 -9.38
C VAL A 73 -0.62 -6.07 -9.77
N GLY A 74 0.27 -5.81 -10.75
CA GLY A 74 1.32 -6.77 -11.14
C GLY A 74 2.34 -7.04 -10.03
N ALA A 75 2.58 -6.10 -9.13
CA ALA A 75 3.47 -6.28 -8.00
C ALA A 75 2.78 -6.86 -6.75
N ALA A 76 1.45 -6.85 -6.69
CA ALA A 76 0.67 -7.15 -5.48
C ALA A 76 0.83 -8.59 -4.97
N SER A 77 1.06 -9.57 -5.86
CA SER A 77 1.24 -10.98 -5.47
C SER A 77 2.51 -11.27 -4.68
N GLY A 78 3.49 -10.37 -4.72
CA GLY A 78 4.78 -10.57 -4.06
C GLY A 78 5.59 -11.74 -4.66
N ASP A 79 6.76 -11.98 -4.05
CA ASP A 79 7.69 -13.08 -4.40
C ASP A 79 7.91 -13.98 -3.17
N GLY A 80 6.87 -14.18 -2.33
CA GLY A 80 6.96 -14.83 -1.02
C GLY A 80 7.38 -16.31 -1.05
N ASP A 81 7.35 -16.96 -2.20
CA ASP A 81 7.83 -18.35 -2.37
C ASP A 81 9.37 -18.44 -2.47
N ARG A 82 10.05 -17.30 -2.68
CA ARG A 82 11.52 -17.24 -2.76
C ARG A 82 12.11 -17.12 -1.36
N GLU A 83 13.23 -17.81 -1.14
CA GLU A 83 13.99 -17.73 0.12
C GLU A 83 14.83 -16.44 0.16
N TYR A 84 14.76 -15.70 1.28
CA TYR A 84 15.50 -14.47 1.53
C TYR A 84 16.21 -14.56 2.89
N ASP A 85 17.45 -14.08 2.95
CA ASP A 85 18.21 -14.01 4.19
C ASP A 85 17.61 -12.98 5.16
N TYR A 86 17.05 -11.90 4.60
CA TYR A 86 16.43 -10.82 5.34
C TYR A 86 15.03 -10.51 4.83
N ILE A 87 14.13 -10.20 5.76
CA ILE A 87 12.88 -9.50 5.43
C ILE A 87 12.85 -8.16 6.15
N ILE A 88 12.43 -7.10 5.46
CA ILE A 88 12.26 -5.75 5.99
C ILE A 88 10.78 -5.51 6.18
N VAL A 89 10.31 -5.52 7.42
CA VAL A 89 8.90 -5.27 7.75
C VAL A 89 8.71 -3.77 7.91
N LEU A 90 7.98 -3.17 6.95
CA LEU A 90 7.74 -1.73 6.94
C LEU A 90 6.64 -1.35 7.93
N GLY A 91 6.88 -0.32 8.70
CA GLY A 91 5.90 0.29 9.59
C GLY A 91 4.65 0.81 8.87
N ALA A 92 3.56 0.98 9.60
CA ALA A 92 2.29 1.52 9.07
C ALA A 92 1.66 2.57 10.00
N ALA A 93 1.37 2.23 11.25
CA ALA A 93 0.99 3.15 12.32
C ALA A 93 0.79 2.37 13.64
N VAL A 94 0.98 3.06 14.76
CA VAL A 94 0.59 2.62 16.11
C VAL A 94 -0.33 3.69 16.71
N HIS A 95 -1.41 3.31 17.36
CA HIS A 95 -2.32 4.23 18.04
C HIS A 95 -2.12 4.10 19.56
N GLY A 96 -1.37 5.03 20.16
CA GLY A 96 -0.85 4.87 21.52
C GLY A 96 0.11 3.67 21.57
N ASP A 97 -0.32 2.55 22.16
CA ASP A 97 0.43 1.29 22.24
C ASP A 97 -0.15 0.19 21.31
N THR A 98 -1.21 0.48 20.57
CA THR A 98 -1.93 -0.52 19.79
C THR A 98 -1.57 -0.41 18.31
N PRO A 99 -0.99 -1.47 17.69
CA PRO A 99 -0.72 -1.51 16.26
C PRO A 99 -2.01 -1.36 15.43
N SER A 100 -1.93 -0.58 14.35
CA SER A 100 -3.01 -0.51 13.36
C SER A 100 -3.26 -1.87 12.70
N LEU A 101 -4.46 -2.06 12.12
CA LEU A 101 -4.78 -3.30 11.40
C LEU A 101 -3.75 -3.59 10.30
N SER A 102 -3.37 -2.57 9.53
CA SER A 102 -2.35 -2.72 8.48
C SER A 102 -0.99 -3.15 9.02
N LEU A 103 -0.59 -2.68 10.21
CA LEU A 103 0.65 -3.14 10.85
C LEU A 103 0.53 -4.59 11.32
N VAL A 104 -0.62 -4.99 11.86
CA VAL A 104 -0.89 -6.39 12.25
C VAL A 104 -0.85 -7.34 11.05
N GLU A 105 -1.41 -6.95 9.91
CA GLU A 105 -1.36 -7.72 8.66
C GLU A 105 0.10 -7.92 8.21
N ARG A 106 0.92 -6.87 8.22
CA ARG A 106 2.35 -6.97 7.88
C ARG A 106 3.13 -7.87 8.83
N MET A 107 2.90 -7.73 10.14
CA MET A 107 3.52 -8.60 11.14
C MET A 107 3.08 -10.06 10.98
N SER A 108 1.81 -10.31 10.63
CA SER A 108 1.29 -11.65 10.37
C SER A 108 1.97 -12.29 9.16
N ALA A 109 2.09 -11.55 8.06
CA ALA A 109 2.80 -12.01 6.86
C ALA A 109 4.28 -12.30 7.15
N ALA A 110 4.96 -11.43 7.92
CA ALA A 110 6.34 -11.64 8.35
C ALA A 110 6.49 -12.88 9.22
N ARG A 111 5.60 -13.08 10.20
CA ARG A 111 5.58 -14.29 11.05
C ARG A 111 5.45 -15.56 10.22
N ASP A 112 4.47 -15.60 9.32
CA ASP A 112 4.16 -16.79 8.51
C ASP A 112 5.35 -17.12 7.59
N TYR A 113 5.97 -16.11 7.00
CA TYR A 113 7.20 -16.26 6.23
C TYR A 113 8.36 -16.80 7.09
N MET A 114 8.62 -16.22 8.27
CA MET A 114 9.70 -16.64 9.17
C MET A 114 9.50 -18.03 9.75
N GLN A 115 8.27 -18.50 9.88
CA GLN A 115 7.98 -19.88 10.33
C GLN A 115 8.37 -20.92 9.29
N THR A 116 8.22 -20.60 8.01
CA THR A 116 8.60 -21.49 6.90
C THR A 116 10.07 -21.32 6.50
N HIS A 117 10.71 -20.20 6.88
CA HIS A 117 12.12 -19.89 6.58
C HIS A 117 12.89 -19.63 7.89
N PRO A 118 13.36 -20.68 8.59
CA PRO A 118 13.92 -20.58 9.95
C PRO A 118 15.24 -19.80 10.04
N GLN A 119 15.95 -19.61 8.93
CA GLN A 119 17.21 -18.85 8.88
C GLN A 119 17.02 -17.36 8.60
N THR A 120 15.86 -16.95 8.11
CA THR A 120 15.57 -15.54 7.78
C THR A 120 15.56 -14.65 9.01
N ILE A 121 16.19 -13.50 8.90
CA ILE A 121 16.22 -12.43 9.91
C ILE A 121 15.22 -11.34 9.50
N ALA A 122 14.38 -10.89 10.44
CA ALA A 122 13.49 -9.76 10.23
C ALA A 122 14.14 -8.45 10.72
N ILE A 123 14.20 -7.45 9.83
CA ILE A 123 14.46 -6.06 10.22
C ILE A 123 13.09 -5.39 10.29
N VAL A 124 12.64 -5.05 11.48
CA VAL A 124 11.37 -4.34 11.70
C VAL A 124 11.68 -2.85 11.76
N SER A 125 11.20 -2.10 10.77
CA SER A 125 11.61 -0.71 10.58
C SER A 125 10.42 0.25 10.62
N GLY A 126 10.49 1.21 11.54
CA GLY A 126 9.52 2.27 11.75
C GLY A 126 9.78 3.00 13.05
N GLY A 127 9.90 4.33 12.98
CA GLY A 127 10.11 5.20 14.12
C GLY A 127 8.85 5.40 14.95
N GLN A 128 8.87 6.43 15.79
CA GLN A 128 7.76 6.81 16.66
C GLN A 128 7.06 8.05 16.07
N GLY A 129 5.79 7.94 15.75
CA GLY A 129 4.95 9.07 15.36
C GLY A 129 4.59 9.98 16.53
N SER A 130 4.08 11.18 16.25
CA SER A 130 3.78 12.20 17.25
C SER A 130 2.65 11.82 18.23
N ASP A 131 1.81 10.88 17.86
CA ASP A 131 0.65 10.36 18.61
C ASP A 131 0.84 8.91 19.07
N GLU A 132 2.07 8.41 18.99
CA GLU A 132 2.47 7.07 19.39
C GLU A 132 3.24 7.10 20.71
N ASN A 133 3.00 6.14 21.62
CA ASN A 133 3.71 6.02 22.88
C ASN A 133 5.01 5.21 22.72
N ILE A 134 5.07 4.33 21.73
CA ILE A 134 6.21 3.46 21.40
C ILE A 134 6.49 3.56 19.89
N SER A 135 7.70 3.20 19.47
CA SER A 135 7.99 3.13 18.03
C SER A 135 7.29 1.95 17.38
N GLU A 136 7.02 2.08 16.07
CA GLU A 136 6.47 0.97 15.28
C GLU A 136 7.40 -0.26 15.35
N ALA A 137 8.72 -0.06 15.32
CA ALA A 137 9.71 -1.13 15.45
C ALA A 137 9.63 -1.84 16.80
N GLU A 138 9.40 -1.11 17.89
CA GLU A 138 9.20 -1.70 19.23
C GLU A 138 7.91 -2.52 19.27
N ALA A 139 6.81 -1.98 18.77
CA ALA A 139 5.53 -2.68 18.67
C ALA A 139 5.63 -3.98 17.86
N MET A 140 6.31 -3.93 16.69
CA MET A 140 6.53 -5.09 15.83
C MET A 140 7.41 -6.15 16.52
N THR A 141 8.48 -5.72 17.19
CA THR A 141 9.37 -6.64 17.95
C THR A 141 8.62 -7.37 19.04
N ALA A 142 7.84 -6.65 19.85
CA ALA A 142 7.05 -7.23 20.92
C ALA A 142 6.02 -8.23 20.38
N TRP A 143 5.29 -7.85 19.32
CA TRP A 143 4.26 -8.69 18.71
C TRP A 143 4.83 -9.98 18.10
N LEU A 144 5.91 -9.89 17.30
CA LEU A 144 6.55 -11.06 16.69
C LEU A 144 7.09 -12.03 17.76
N THR A 145 7.69 -11.49 18.83
CA THR A 145 8.20 -12.29 19.95
C THR A 145 7.05 -13.00 20.68
N ASP A 146 5.92 -12.31 20.92
CA ASP A 146 4.71 -12.93 21.51
C ASP A 146 4.16 -14.07 20.64
N LYS A 147 4.30 -13.96 19.31
CA LYS A 147 3.90 -14.99 18.35
C LYS A 147 4.94 -16.11 18.12
N GLY A 148 5.98 -16.16 18.96
CA GLY A 148 6.94 -17.26 18.99
C GLY A 148 8.12 -17.12 18.04
N ILE A 149 8.34 -15.94 17.44
CA ILE A 149 9.59 -15.67 16.71
C ILE A 149 10.70 -15.37 17.71
N ASP A 150 11.83 -16.08 17.57
CA ASP A 150 13.00 -15.85 18.43
C ASP A 150 13.50 -14.41 18.28
N LYS A 151 13.66 -13.72 19.40
CA LYS A 151 14.12 -12.32 19.44
C LYS A 151 15.49 -12.13 18.78
N SER A 152 16.35 -13.14 18.79
CA SER A 152 17.65 -13.10 18.11
C SER A 152 17.55 -12.98 16.59
N ARG A 153 16.39 -13.30 16.01
CA ARG A 153 16.06 -13.18 14.60
C ARG A 153 15.36 -11.86 14.23
N ILE A 154 15.22 -10.94 15.20
CA ILE A 154 14.54 -9.66 14.98
C ILE A 154 15.52 -8.53 15.26
N ILE A 155 15.68 -7.64 14.30
CA ILE A 155 16.48 -6.41 14.44
C ILE A 155 15.53 -5.23 14.34
N ALA A 156 15.49 -4.39 15.36
CA ALA A 156 14.66 -3.19 15.37
C ALA A 156 15.42 -2.00 14.77
N GLU A 157 14.76 -1.28 13.87
CA GLU A 157 15.18 0.01 13.34
C GLU A 157 14.08 1.03 13.67
N ASP A 158 14.33 1.89 14.66
CA ASP A 158 13.35 2.76 15.32
C ASP A 158 13.50 4.26 15.01
N LYS A 159 14.32 4.60 13.99
CA LYS A 159 14.67 6.01 13.69
C LYS A 159 13.99 6.54 12.45
N ALA A 160 13.58 5.67 11.53
CA ALA A 160 13.01 6.06 10.26
C ALA A 160 11.66 6.77 10.43
N THR A 161 11.47 7.86 9.68
CA THR A 161 10.24 8.67 9.66
C THR A 161 9.53 8.60 8.29
N SER A 162 10.09 7.88 7.35
CA SER A 162 9.55 7.70 6.00
C SER A 162 9.90 6.33 5.45
N THR A 163 9.14 5.87 4.44
CA THR A 163 9.43 4.60 3.75
C THR A 163 10.82 4.56 3.13
N LEU A 164 11.32 5.69 2.64
CA LEU A 164 12.67 5.78 2.09
C LEU A 164 13.71 5.53 3.18
N GLU A 165 13.56 6.17 4.33
CA GLU A 165 14.46 5.99 5.48
C GLU A 165 14.36 4.58 6.06
N ASN A 166 13.15 3.98 6.11
CA ASN A 166 12.99 2.58 6.50
C ASN A 166 13.89 1.66 5.67
N LEU A 167 13.88 1.83 4.34
CA LEU A 167 14.69 1.03 3.43
C LEU A 167 16.17 1.36 3.56
N GLU A 168 16.56 2.63 3.54
CA GLU A 168 17.95 3.06 3.63
C GLU A 168 18.61 2.57 4.93
N ASN A 169 17.95 2.76 6.07
CA ASN A 169 18.44 2.31 7.36
C ASN A 169 18.54 0.78 7.43
N SER A 170 17.54 0.08 6.93
CA SER A 170 17.55 -1.39 6.87
C SER A 170 18.67 -1.92 5.99
N PHE A 171 18.89 -1.34 4.81
CA PHE A 171 20.01 -1.72 3.95
C PHE A 171 21.37 -1.44 4.59
N ASN A 172 21.50 -0.35 5.34
CA ASN A 172 22.70 -0.03 6.10
C ASN A 172 22.95 -1.07 7.22
N ILE A 173 21.90 -1.57 7.86
CA ILE A 173 22.01 -2.65 8.86
C ILE A 173 22.53 -3.93 8.18
N ILE A 174 21.98 -4.31 7.01
CA ILE A 174 22.43 -5.49 6.26
C ILE A 174 23.92 -5.36 5.87
N ARG A 175 24.32 -4.19 5.30
CA ARG A 175 25.71 -3.92 4.93
C ARG A 175 26.68 -3.97 6.13
N GLN A 176 26.28 -3.43 7.29
CA GLN A 176 27.08 -3.48 8.52
C GLN A 176 27.28 -4.92 9.03
N ARG A 177 26.42 -5.85 8.68
CA ARG A 177 26.56 -7.28 8.98
C ARG A 177 27.47 -8.02 7.98
N GLY A 178 27.90 -7.32 6.94
CA GLY A 178 28.81 -7.87 5.91
C GLY A 178 28.08 -8.44 4.69
N ASP A 179 26.74 -8.27 4.60
CA ASP A 179 25.92 -8.81 3.54
C ASP A 179 25.53 -7.73 2.51
N ASP A 180 25.22 -8.14 1.27
CA ASP A 180 24.69 -7.27 0.23
C ASP A 180 23.14 -7.32 0.27
N PRO A 181 22.45 -6.19 0.39
CA PRO A 181 20.98 -6.19 0.36
C PRO A 181 20.40 -6.58 -1.02
N ASN A 182 21.19 -6.52 -2.10
CA ASN A 182 20.72 -6.92 -3.43
C ASN A 182 20.35 -8.40 -3.47
N ASP A 183 19.13 -8.68 -3.89
CA ASP A 183 18.57 -10.04 -4.03
C ASP A 183 18.56 -10.91 -2.75
N SER A 184 19.15 -10.44 -1.64
CA SER A 184 19.17 -11.15 -0.36
C SER A 184 18.04 -10.76 0.57
N CYS A 185 17.30 -9.70 0.26
CA CYS A 185 16.21 -9.23 1.11
C CYS A 185 14.88 -9.01 0.36
N ALA A 186 13.78 -9.15 1.09
CA ALA A 186 12.44 -8.82 0.65
C ALA A 186 11.78 -7.79 1.57
N VAL A 187 10.92 -6.93 1.03
CA VAL A 187 10.06 -6.04 1.81
C VAL A 187 8.75 -6.73 2.15
N VAL A 188 8.33 -6.62 3.42
CA VAL A 188 7.01 -7.06 3.89
C VAL A 188 6.13 -5.83 4.07
N THR A 189 5.11 -5.70 3.24
CA THR A 189 4.18 -4.57 3.26
C THR A 189 2.85 -4.92 2.61
N SER A 190 1.85 -4.05 2.75
CA SER A 190 0.54 -4.25 2.11
C SER A 190 0.67 -4.29 0.59
N GLU A 191 -0.14 -5.12 -0.08
CA GLU A 191 -0.12 -5.34 -1.54
C GLU A 191 -0.03 -4.04 -2.35
N TYR A 192 -0.89 -3.08 -2.04
CA TYR A 192 -0.95 -1.79 -2.73
C TYR A 192 0.29 -0.92 -2.53
N HIS A 193 1.15 -1.26 -1.57
CA HIS A 193 2.37 -0.52 -1.24
C HIS A 193 3.65 -1.16 -1.81
N ILE A 194 3.60 -2.45 -2.21
CA ILE A 194 4.77 -3.20 -2.71
C ILE A 194 5.44 -2.47 -3.87
N TYR A 195 4.66 -2.06 -4.88
CA TYR A 195 5.22 -1.37 -6.05
C TYR A 195 5.99 -0.11 -5.67
N ARG A 196 5.44 0.70 -4.76
CA ARG A 196 6.12 1.91 -4.26
C ARG A 196 7.38 1.57 -3.47
N ALA A 197 7.34 0.56 -2.63
CA ALA A 197 8.51 0.13 -1.85
C ALA A 197 9.65 -0.35 -2.77
N LYS A 198 9.35 -1.15 -3.82
CA LYS A 198 10.32 -1.58 -4.83
C LYS A 198 10.92 -0.40 -5.60
N LEU A 199 10.11 0.60 -5.99
CA LEU A 199 10.62 1.81 -6.66
C LEU A 199 11.57 2.62 -5.76
N LEU A 200 11.24 2.75 -4.48
CA LEU A 200 12.09 3.44 -3.51
C LEU A 200 13.41 2.67 -3.29
N ALA A 201 13.37 1.33 -3.19
CA ALA A 201 14.57 0.51 -3.12
C ALA A 201 15.45 0.67 -4.35
N GLN A 202 14.86 0.68 -5.55
CA GLN A 202 15.58 0.94 -6.81
C GLN A 202 16.24 2.34 -6.84
N SER A 203 15.61 3.35 -6.22
CA SER A 203 16.22 4.69 -6.13
C SER A 203 17.45 4.73 -5.20
N LEU A 204 17.64 3.69 -4.39
CA LEU A 204 18.81 3.44 -3.55
C LEU A 204 19.76 2.40 -4.16
N ASP A 205 19.61 2.09 -5.46
CA ASP A 205 20.39 1.11 -6.21
C ASP A 205 20.32 -0.31 -5.61
N VAL A 206 19.18 -0.67 -4.97
CA VAL A 206 18.94 -2.00 -4.39
C VAL A 206 17.73 -2.65 -5.04
N SER A 207 17.92 -3.93 -5.47
CA SER A 207 16.83 -4.80 -5.94
C SER A 207 16.31 -5.63 -4.77
N VAL A 208 15.01 -5.57 -4.49
CA VAL A 208 14.37 -6.30 -3.39
C VAL A 208 13.23 -7.18 -3.88
N GLY A 209 13.07 -8.33 -3.22
CA GLY A 209 11.85 -9.12 -3.31
C GLY A 209 10.70 -8.51 -2.50
N SER A 210 9.58 -9.22 -2.43
CA SER A 210 8.43 -8.76 -1.65
C SER A 210 7.61 -9.91 -1.07
N VAL A 211 7.13 -9.73 0.15
CA VAL A 211 6.14 -10.58 0.82
C VAL A 211 4.90 -9.72 1.04
N ALA A 212 3.79 -10.12 0.42
CA ALA A 212 2.55 -9.38 0.48
C ALA A 212 1.80 -9.62 1.80
N ALA A 213 1.32 -8.54 2.42
CA ALA A 213 0.40 -8.59 3.56
C ALA A 213 -1.03 -8.31 3.06
N HIS A 214 -1.98 -9.18 3.45
CA HIS A 214 -3.38 -9.17 3.02
C HIS A 214 -4.31 -8.86 4.18
#